data_57d870f2cba7cf06276b58a74c9851d3
#
_entry.id   57d870f2cba7cf06276b58a74c9851d3
#
_cell.length_a   1.000
_cell.length_b   1.000
_cell.length_c   1.000
_cell.angle_alpha   90.00
_cell.angle_beta   90.00
_cell.angle_gamma   90.00
#
_symmetry.space_group_name_H-M   'P 1'
#
loop_
_entity.id
_entity.type
_entity.pdbx_description
1 polymer ?
#
loop_
_entity_poly.entity_id
_entity_poly.type
_entity_poly.pdbx_seq_one_letter_code
_entity_poly.pdbx_strand_id
1 'polypeptide(L)'
;MADADNGGSTRGWLDRIYNIFTGEPQNQKQLLDLLKNLQSHQLLGDDELNMIEGVLQVDDMQVRDIMIPRGQMVVLDHEDTVPEIIQKITDSGHSRFPVIDDDKDDVVGILLAKDLLQLSLDQSHEFEINEYIRPASFIPESKRLNVLLKEFRLNRSHMAMIVDEYGGVSGLITIEDVLEQIVGKIDDEHDEDEEVDIQPHGANRYSVRALTPLPEFNEYFNTTYEREDIETIGGLLLRQFGHLPERGESVAFDNLTFKVLNADSRQVHLYQVIDNGWRTAEHH
;
A
#
# COMPACT_ATOMS: atom_id res chain seq x y z
N MET A 1 -4.31 68.42 -11.92
CA MET A 1 -5.58 68.12 -12.55
C MET A 1 -5.69 66.63 -12.63
N ALA A 2 -6.59 66.14 -11.85
CA ALA A 2 -6.76 64.71 -11.59
C ALA A 2 -7.54 64.05 -12.72
N ASP A 3 -7.17 62.85 -13.05
CA ASP A 3 -8.14 61.85 -13.48
C ASP A 3 -7.71 60.47 -12.91
N ALA A 4 -8.54 60.00 -11.98
CA ALA A 4 -8.42 58.74 -11.31
C ALA A 4 -8.93 57.64 -12.21
N ASP A 5 -8.07 56.70 -12.55
CA ASP A 5 -8.43 55.45 -13.21
C ASP A 5 -9.05 54.49 -12.19
N ASN A 6 -10.40 54.41 -12.19
CA ASN A 6 -11.21 53.51 -11.37
C ASN A 6 -11.78 52.40 -12.23
N GLY A 7 -10.90 51.63 -12.91
CA GLY A 7 -11.27 50.58 -13.84
C GLY A 7 -11.11 49.13 -13.36
N GLY A 8 -10.60 48.91 -12.10
CA GLY A 8 -10.20 47.57 -11.63
C GLY A 8 -11.27 46.74 -10.96
N SER A 9 -12.38 47.30 -10.51
CA SER A 9 -13.36 46.60 -9.66
C SER A 9 -14.52 45.94 -10.39
N THR A 10 -14.84 46.38 -11.59
CA THR A 10 -16.03 45.91 -12.32
C THR A 10 -15.81 44.62 -13.15
N ARG A 11 -14.58 44.31 -13.49
CA ARG A 11 -14.30 43.01 -14.17
C ARG A 11 -14.42 41.82 -13.23
N GLY A 12 -13.91 41.90 -12.02
CA GLY A 12 -13.88 40.76 -11.08
C GLY A 12 -15.25 40.29 -10.56
N TRP A 13 -16.28 41.18 -10.50
CA TRP A 13 -17.62 40.76 -10.09
C TRP A 13 -18.43 40.18 -11.27
N LEU A 14 -18.24 40.69 -12.48
CA LEU A 14 -18.84 40.17 -13.68
C LEU A 14 -18.30 38.74 -14.02
N ASP A 15 -16.99 38.55 -13.85
CA ASP A 15 -16.39 37.20 -14.00
C ASP A 15 -16.93 36.22 -12.97
N ARG A 16 -17.16 36.65 -11.72
CA ARG A 16 -17.80 35.80 -10.69
C ARG A 16 -19.23 35.46 -11.03
N ILE A 17 -20.01 36.41 -11.57
CA ILE A 17 -21.39 36.15 -11.98
C ILE A 17 -21.42 35.24 -13.21
N TYR A 18 -20.55 35.46 -14.20
CA TYR A 18 -20.44 34.60 -15.38
C TYR A 18 -20.12 33.16 -15.01
N ASN A 19 -19.15 32.95 -14.10
CA ASN A 19 -18.75 31.63 -13.62
C ASN A 19 -19.84 30.94 -12.77
N ILE A 20 -20.68 31.69 -12.05
CA ILE A 20 -21.86 31.14 -11.35
C ILE A 20 -22.92 30.66 -12.36
N PHE A 21 -23.04 31.30 -13.50
CA PHE A 21 -24.00 30.92 -14.53
C PHE A 21 -23.48 29.87 -15.51
N THR A 22 -22.16 29.76 -15.71
CA THR A 22 -21.56 28.77 -16.62
C THR A 22 -21.24 27.44 -15.93
N GLY A 23 -21.30 27.37 -14.60
CA GLY A 23 -21.03 26.14 -13.84
C GLY A 23 -19.57 25.69 -13.87
N GLU A 24 -18.62 26.56 -14.31
CA GLU A 24 -17.20 26.22 -14.36
C GLU A 24 -16.61 26.15 -12.93
N PRO A 25 -15.94 25.05 -12.57
CA PRO A 25 -15.34 24.88 -11.25
C PRO A 25 -14.19 25.86 -11.05
N GLN A 26 -14.21 26.64 -9.97
CA GLN A 26 -13.18 27.64 -9.63
C GLN A 26 -12.14 27.15 -8.63
N ASN A 27 -12.36 25.98 -8.04
CA ASN A 27 -11.45 25.36 -7.07
C ASN A 27 -11.61 23.83 -7.14
N GLN A 28 -10.65 23.14 -6.53
CA GLN A 28 -10.59 21.68 -6.51
C GLN A 28 -11.86 21.04 -5.94
N LYS A 29 -12.45 21.63 -4.88
CA LYS A 29 -13.69 21.13 -4.29
C LYS A 29 -14.86 21.17 -5.29
N GLN A 30 -15.03 22.27 -5.99
CA GLN A 30 -16.09 22.38 -7.03
C GLN A 30 -15.84 21.44 -8.19
N LEU A 31 -14.57 21.20 -8.55
CA LEU A 31 -14.20 20.20 -9.56
C LEU A 31 -14.62 18.81 -9.12
N LEU A 32 -14.32 18.43 -7.87
CA LEU A 32 -14.72 17.13 -7.30
C LEU A 32 -16.24 16.98 -7.23
N ASP A 33 -16.97 18.03 -6.82
CA ASP A 33 -18.44 18.01 -6.79
C ASP A 33 -19.02 17.82 -8.20
N LEU A 34 -18.41 18.42 -9.24
CA LEU A 34 -18.79 18.21 -10.62
C LEU A 34 -18.54 16.77 -11.09
N LEU A 35 -17.36 16.21 -10.77
CA LEU A 35 -17.00 14.84 -11.13
C LEU A 35 -17.94 13.82 -10.46
N LYS A 36 -18.28 14.01 -9.20
CA LYS A 36 -19.28 13.18 -8.48
C LYS A 36 -20.68 13.28 -9.10
N ASN A 37 -21.04 14.43 -9.62
CA ASN A 37 -22.30 14.60 -10.36
C ASN A 37 -22.26 13.83 -11.68
N LEU A 38 -21.14 13.86 -12.41
CA LEU A 38 -20.98 13.08 -13.64
C LEU A 38 -21.05 11.56 -13.38
N GLN A 39 -20.44 11.10 -12.29
CA GLN A 39 -20.52 9.71 -11.85
C GLN A 39 -21.96 9.30 -11.52
N SER A 40 -22.71 10.11 -10.78
CA SER A 40 -24.13 9.83 -10.46
C SER A 40 -25.03 9.72 -11.69
N HIS A 41 -24.61 10.32 -12.81
CA HIS A 41 -25.30 10.24 -14.11
C HIS A 41 -24.72 9.15 -15.03
N GLN A 42 -23.85 8.28 -14.53
CA GLN A 42 -23.18 7.21 -15.29
C GLN A 42 -22.35 7.70 -16.50
N LEU A 43 -21.86 8.94 -16.45
CA LEU A 43 -20.95 9.52 -17.45
C LEU A 43 -19.48 9.33 -17.08
N LEU A 44 -19.21 8.93 -15.84
CA LEU A 44 -17.90 8.61 -15.26
C LEU A 44 -18.08 7.37 -14.40
N GLY A 45 -17.19 6.41 -14.50
CA GLY A 45 -17.19 5.23 -13.64
C GLY A 45 -16.59 5.52 -12.25
N ASP A 46 -16.76 4.59 -11.33
CA ASP A 46 -16.26 4.70 -9.96
C ASP A 46 -14.73 4.73 -9.95
N ASP A 47 -14.09 3.86 -10.73
CA ASP A 47 -12.65 3.75 -10.82
C ASP A 47 -12.01 4.99 -11.44
N GLU A 48 -12.60 5.52 -12.50
CA GLU A 48 -12.12 6.77 -13.11
C GLU A 48 -12.22 7.94 -12.14
N LEU A 49 -13.31 8.03 -11.35
CA LEU A 49 -13.45 9.05 -10.33
C LEU A 49 -12.38 8.91 -9.24
N ASN A 50 -12.16 7.68 -8.73
CA ASN A 50 -11.16 7.38 -7.73
C ASN A 50 -9.74 7.75 -8.21
N MET A 51 -9.38 7.40 -9.46
CA MET A 51 -8.08 7.77 -10.03
C MET A 51 -7.91 9.29 -10.15
N ILE A 52 -8.96 10.02 -10.55
CA ILE A 52 -8.89 11.49 -10.63
C ILE A 52 -8.74 12.09 -9.23
N GLU A 53 -9.47 11.59 -8.24
CA GLU A 53 -9.30 12.02 -6.85
C GLU A 53 -7.88 11.74 -6.36
N GLY A 54 -7.31 10.56 -6.64
CA GLY A 54 -5.93 10.20 -6.31
C GLY A 54 -4.90 11.14 -6.92
N VAL A 55 -5.05 11.48 -8.21
CA VAL A 55 -4.16 12.47 -8.88
C VAL A 55 -4.19 13.83 -8.17
N LEU A 56 -5.36 14.27 -7.74
CA LEU A 56 -5.52 15.55 -7.06
C LEU A 56 -4.92 15.51 -5.62
N GLN A 57 -5.02 14.36 -4.94
CA GLN A 57 -4.48 14.18 -3.59
C GLN A 57 -2.95 14.13 -3.59
N VAL A 58 -2.34 13.40 -4.54
CA VAL A 58 -0.88 13.27 -4.67
C VAL A 58 -0.18 14.63 -4.81
N ASP A 59 -0.86 15.65 -5.34
CA ASP A 59 -0.30 17.00 -5.47
C ASP A 59 -0.03 17.68 -4.12
N ASP A 60 -0.81 17.34 -3.09
CA ASP A 60 -0.70 17.89 -1.75
C ASP A 60 0.12 17.01 -0.77
N MET A 61 0.31 15.73 -1.09
CA MET A 61 1.00 14.76 -0.23
C MET A 61 2.52 14.93 -0.26
N GLN A 62 3.16 14.54 0.84
CA GLN A 62 4.61 14.49 0.99
C GLN A 62 5.10 13.04 1.12
N VAL A 63 6.37 12.83 0.84
CA VAL A 63 7.02 11.50 0.91
C VAL A 63 6.81 10.82 2.26
N ARG A 64 6.93 11.57 3.37
CA ARG A 64 6.72 11.05 4.73
C ARG A 64 5.33 10.47 4.99
N ASP A 65 4.33 10.86 4.18
CA ASP A 65 2.94 10.44 4.39
C ASP A 65 2.71 8.98 3.95
N ILE A 66 3.57 8.47 3.03
CA ILE A 66 3.42 7.13 2.45
C ILE A 66 4.69 6.28 2.43
N MET A 67 5.83 6.81 2.90
CA MET A 67 7.09 6.08 2.91
C MET A 67 7.00 4.79 3.73
N ILE A 68 7.80 3.80 3.36
CA ILE A 68 8.08 2.64 4.19
C ILE A 68 9.07 3.07 5.28
N PRO A 69 8.67 3.08 6.57
CA PRO A 69 9.54 3.53 7.65
C PRO A 69 10.77 2.63 7.82
N ARG A 70 11.88 3.20 8.31
CA ARG A 70 13.16 2.52 8.57
C ARG A 70 13.00 1.16 9.25
N GLY A 71 12.10 1.06 10.25
CA GLY A 71 11.88 -0.18 11.00
C GLY A 71 11.30 -1.32 10.15
N GLN A 72 10.60 -0.98 9.07
CA GLN A 72 9.94 -1.94 8.18
C GLN A 72 10.75 -2.24 6.92
N MET A 73 11.87 -1.53 6.68
CA MET A 73 12.73 -1.77 5.53
C MET A 73 13.38 -3.15 5.60
N VAL A 74 13.19 -3.93 4.53
CA VAL A 74 13.97 -5.14 4.27
C VAL A 74 15.26 -4.72 3.57
N VAL A 75 16.40 -5.00 4.20
CA VAL A 75 17.72 -4.61 3.73
C VAL A 75 18.64 -5.83 3.62
N LEU A 76 19.63 -5.74 2.75
CA LEU A 76 20.73 -6.70 2.67
C LEU A 76 21.94 -6.07 3.35
N ASP A 77 22.71 -6.88 4.08
CA ASP A 77 24.02 -6.48 4.55
C ASP A 77 25.06 -6.73 3.46
N HIS A 78 26.00 -5.86 3.33
CA HIS A 78 27.09 -5.99 2.35
C HIS A 78 27.95 -7.23 2.63
N GLU A 79 27.99 -7.74 3.88
CA GLU A 79 28.65 -8.98 4.26
C GLU A 79 27.75 -10.23 4.15
N ASP A 80 26.48 -10.09 3.78
CA ASP A 80 25.55 -11.23 3.61
C ASP A 80 26.12 -12.21 2.56
N THR A 81 26.06 -13.48 2.89
CA THR A 81 26.39 -14.55 1.92
C THR A 81 25.29 -14.71 0.87
N VAL A 82 25.65 -15.26 -0.30
CA VAL A 82 24.66 -15.51 -1.38
C VAL A 82 23.43 -16.29 -0.91
N PRO A 83 23.54 -17.36 -0.11
CA PRO A 83 22.36 -18.05 0.43
C PRO A 83 21.47 -17.17 1.30
N GLU A 84 22.05 -16.29 2.15
CA GLU A 84 21.30 -15.37 3.00
C GLU A 84 20.58 -14.31 2.19
N ILE A 85 21.25 -13.76 1.14
CA ILE A 85 20.63 -12.83 0.21
C ILE A 85 19.44 -13.49 -0.50
N ILE A 86 19.60 -14.70 -1.04
CA ILE A 86 18.53 -15.43 -1.72
C ILE A 86 17.36 -15.68 -0.76
N GLN A 87 17.64 -16.06 0.49
CA GLN A 87 16.61 -16.31 1.51
C GLN A 87 15.81 -15.03 1.77
N LYS A 88 16.47 -13.90 2.05
CA LYS A 88 15.81 -12.60 2.29
C LYS A 88 14.95 -12.18 1.10
N ILE A 89 15.45 -12.36 -0.14
CA ILE A 89 14.71 -12.04 -1.37
C ILE A 89 13.47 -12.92 -1.52
N THR A 90 13.62 -14.23 -1.28
CA THR A 90 12.53 -15.19 -1.43
C THR A 90 11.43 -14.96 -0.38
N ASP A 91 11.82 -14.69 0.88
CA ASP A 91 10.87 -14.48 1.97
C ASP A 91 10.08 -13.17 1.82
N SER A 92 10.71 -12.14 1.25
CA SER A 92 10.08 -10.82 1.11
C SER A 92 9.35 -10.62 -0.22
N GLY A 93 9.75 -11.32 -1.28
CA GLY A 93 9.19 -11.17 -2.63
C GLY A 93 9.52 -9.83 -3.31
N HIS A 94 10.39 -8.99 -2.71
CA HIS A 94 10.72 -7.69 -3.27
C HIS A 94 11.68 -7.81 -4.46
N SER A 95 11.61 -6.83 -5.36
CA SER A 95 12.49 -6.75 -6.55
C SER A 95 13.75 -5.94 -6.34
N ARG A 96 13.79 -5.07 -5.32
CA ARG A 96 14.89 -4.12 -5.04
C ARG A 96 15.15 -4.06 -3.56
N PHE A 97 16.44 -4.06 -3.21
CA PHE A 97 16.88 -4.10 -1.82
C PHE A 97 17.93 -3.04 -1.59
N PRO A 98 17.76 -2.16 -0.59
CA PRO A 98 18.88 -1.36 -0.09
C PRO A 98 19.95 -2.28 0.49
N VAL A 99 21.21 -2.03 0.14
CA VAL A 99 22.38 -2.69 0.72
C VAL A 99 23.00 -1.72 1.70
N ILE A 100 23.24 -2.17 2.92
CA ILE A 100 23.80 -1.39 4.02
C ILE A 100 25.19 -1.91 4.42
N ASP A 101 25.96 -1.07 5.09
CA ASP A 101 27.20 -1.42 5.74
C ASP A 101 27.00 -1.22 7.26
N ASP A 102 26.80 -2.33 8.01
CA ASP A 102 26.57 -2.41 9.46
C ASP A 102 25.27 -1.70 9.96
N ASP A 103 24.94 -0.52 9.50
CA ASP A 103 23.82 0.28 9.95
C ASP A 103 22.91 0.72 8.79
N LYS A 104 21.59 0.81 9.09
CA LYS A 104 20.60 1.30 8.12
C LYS A 104 20.80 2.77 7.69
N ASP A 105 21.64 3.52 8.40
CA ASP A 105 22.04 4.88 8.00
C ASP A 105 23.14 4.85 6.92
N ASP A 106 23.91 3.77 6.84
CA ASP A 106 25.01 3.62 5.88
C ASP A 106 24.57 2.78 4.67
N VAL A 107 23.76 3.38 3.81
CA VAL A 107 23.28 2.71 2.60
C VAL A 107 24.33 2.82 1.48
N VAL A 108 24.94 1.70 1.14
CA VAL A 108 25.98 1.58 0.08
C VAL A 108 25.35 1.69 -1.31
N GLY A 109 24.10 1.20 -1.47
CA GLY A 109 23.36 1.28 -2.72
C GLY A 109 22.17 0.36 -2.78
N ILE A 110 21.74 -0.02 -3.99
CA ILE A 110 20.56 -0.83 -4.24
C ILE A 110 20.92 -2.04 -5.09
N LEU A 111 20.57 -3.25 -4.63
CA LEU A 111 20.65 -4.50 -5.37
C LEU A 111 19.29 -4.82 -6.00
N LEU A 112 19.31 -5.30 -7.24
CA LEU A 112 18.11 -5.85 -7.89
C LEU A 112 18.09 -7.37 -7.78
N ALA A 113 16.99 -7.94 -7.28
CA ALA A 113 16.82 -9.40 -7.16
C ALA A 113 17.09 -10.16 -8.47
N LYS A 114 16.71 -9.58 -9.61
CA LYS A 114 16.96 -10.18 -10.94
C LYS A 114 18.45 -10.30 -11.30
N ASP A 115 19.31 -9.48 -10.73
CA ASP A 115 20.75 -9.52 -11.06
C ASP A 115 21.37 -10.81 -10.51
N LEU A 116 20.78 -11.44 -9.47
CA LEU A 116 21.20 -12.75 -8.95
C LEU A 116 20.92 -13.91 -9.92
N LEU A 117 20.03 -13.73 -10.90
CA LEU A 117 19.80 -14.75 -11.92
C LEU A 117 21.05 -15.01 -12.78
N GLN A 118 21.95 -14.03 -12.89
CA GLN A 118 23.22 -14.19 -13.62
C GLN A 118 24.14 -15.17 -12.91
N LEU A 119 24.07 -15.27 -11.57
CA LEU A 119 24.86 -16.24 -10.79
C LEU A 119 24.50 -17.70 -11.09
N SER A 120 23.24 -17.96 -11.44
CA SER A 120 22.80 -19.30 -11.79
C SER A 120 23.33 -19.76 -13.15
N LEU A 121 23.76 -18.82 -13.99
CA LEU A 121 24.24 -19.09 -15.36
C LEU A 121 25.77 -19.21 -15.43
N ASP A 122 26.50 -18.58 -14.52
CA ASP A 122 27.95 -18.58 -14.50
C ASP A 122 28.50 -19.06 -13.14
N GLN A 123 28.70 -20.36 -13.00
CA GLN A 123 29.24 -20.98 -11.77
C GLN A 123 30.76 -20.75 -11.60
N SER A 124 31.39 -20.04 -12.50
CA SER A 124 32.85 -19.85 -12.51
C SER A 124 33.34 -18.56 -11.82
N HIS A 125 32.40 -17.62 -11.51
CA HIS A 125 32.71 -16.38 -10.82
C HIS A 125 32.29 -16.42 -9.36
N GLU A 126 33.19 -15.99 -8.48
CA GLU A 126 32.90 -15.70 -7.08
C GLU A 126 32.01 -14.46 -7.05
N PHE A 127 30.87 -14.54 -6.35
CA PHE A 127 29.92 -13.44 -6.28
C PHE A 127 30.46 -12.35 -5.35
N GLU A 128 30.71 -11.19 -5.93
CA GLU A 128 30.99 -9.98 -5.16
C GLU A 128 29.79 -9.01 -5.26
N ILE A 129 29.07 -8.80 -4.15
CA ILE A 129 27.88 -7.96 -4.11
C ILE A 129 28.13 -6.56 -4.68
N ASN A 130 29.31 -6.02 -4.48
CA ASN A 130 29.73 -4.69 -4.93
C ASN A 130 29.66 -4.49 -6.46
N GLU A 131 29.78 -5.56 -7.24
CA GLU A 131 29.68 -5.49 -8.70
C GLU A 131 28.25 -5.27 -9.18
N TYR A 132 27.25 -5.59 -8.34
CA TYR A 132 25.82 -5.54 -8.66
C TYR A 132 25.11 -4.36 -8.01
N ILE A 133 25.76 -3.66 -7.06
CA ILE A 133 25.19 -2.51 -6.35
C ILE A 133 25.09 -1.30 -7.30
N ARG A 134 23.93 -0.69 -7.32
CA ARG A 134 23.65 0.56 -8.04
C ARG A 134 23.56 1.73 -7.08
N PRO A 135 23.94 2.95 -7.49
CA PRO A 135 23.82 4.12 -6.63
C PRO A 135 22.39 4.31 -6.12
N ALA A 136 22.25 4.56 -4.82
CA ALA A 136 20.98 4.94 -4.21
C ALA A 136 20.72 6.44 -4.42
N SER A 137 19.45 6.81 -4.64
CA SER A 137 19.01 8.20 -4.60
C SER A 137 18.50 8.53 -3.19
N PHE A 138 18.93 9.66 -2.64
CA PHE A 138 18.46 10.13 -1.33
C PHE A 138 17.58 11.36 -1.51
N ILE A 139 16.44 11.40 -0.83
CA ILE A 139 15.46 12.47 -0.91
C ILE A 139 14.98 12.85 0.49
N PRO A 140 14.61 14.13 0.75
CA PRO A 140 14.09 14.54 2.04
C PRO A 140 12.63 14.08 2.21
N GLU A 141 12.22 13.81 3.46
CA GLU A 141 10.86 13.44 3.86
C GLU A 141 9.79 14.45 3.41
N SER A 142 10.15 15.73 3.37
CA SER A 142 9.25 16.85 3.04
C SER A 142 9.01 17.03 1.54
N LYS A 143 9.67 16.23 0.68
CA LYS A 143 9.49 16.32 -0.77
C LYS A 143 8.06 15.99 -1.15
N ARG A 144 7.46 16.74 -2.08
CA ARG A 144 6.11 16.45 -2.60
C ARG A 144 6.11 15.25 -3.53
N LEU A 145 5.06 14.43 -3.45
CA LEU A 145 4.96 13.18 -4.24
C LEU A 145 4.87 13.44 -5.74
N ASN A 146 4.17 14.48 -6.17
CA ASN A 146 4.08 14.85 -7.59
C ASN A 146 5.45 15.21 -8.19
N VAL A 147 6.35 15.80 -7.39
CA VAL A 147 7.73 16.12 -7.80
C VAL A 147 8.56 14.84 -7.87
N LEU A 148 8.45 13.98 -6.85
CA LEU A 148 9.14 12.70 -6.80
C LEU A 148 8.74 11.80 -7.97
N LEU A 149 7.46 11.71 -8.30
CA LEU A 149 6.97 10.92 -9.43
C LEU A 149 7.60 11.37 -10.77
N LYS A 150 7.73 12.70 -10.95
CA LYS A 150 8.44 13.25 -12.13
C LYS A 150 9.92 12.87 -12.14
N GLU A 151 10.60 12.92 -11.00
CA GLU A 151 12.01 12.52 -10.87
C GLU A 151 12.20 11.02 -11.16
N PHE A 152 11.36 10.16 -10.60
CA PHE A 152 11.40 8.72 -10.89
C PHE A 152 11.28 8.43 -12.39
N ARG A 153 10.37 9.10 -13.08
CA ARG A 153 10.19 8.94 -14.53
C ARG A 153 11.36 9.47 -15.34
N LEU A 154 11.92 10.62 -14.98
CA LEU A 154 13.05 11.25 -15.68
C LEU A 154 14.34 10.44 -15.51
N ASN A 155 14.61 10.00 -14.28
CA ASN A 155 15.85 9.28 -13.93
C ASN A 155 15.73 7.76 -14.17
N ARG A 156 14.56 7.27 -14.57
CA ARG A 156 14.25 5.83 -14.67
C ARG A 156 14.61 5.08 -13.39
N SER A 157 14.43 5.73 -12.24
CA SER A 157 14.60 5.16 -10.91
C SER A 157 13.26 4.69 -10.40
N HIS A 158 13.25 3.62 -9.60
CA HIS A 158 12.04 3.03 -9.04
C HIS A 158 12.06 3.02 -7.50
N MET A 159 13.16 3.40 -6.87
CA MET A 159 13.32 3.42 -5.43
C MET A 159 14.20 4.60 -5.03
N ALA A 160 13.88 5.22 -3.89
CA ALA A 160 14.70 6.23 -3.26
C ALA A 160 14.76 6.00 -1.74
N MET A 161 15.92 6.29 -1.16
CA MET A 161 16.12 6.34 0.29
C MET A 161 15.65 7.70 0.80
N ILE A 162 15.01 7.71 1.95
CA ILE A 162 14.48 8.92 2.56
C ILE A 162 15.36 9.32 3.73
N VAL A 163 15.70 10.60 3.80
CA VAL A 163 16.52 11.14 4.87
C VAL A 163 15.78 12.24 5.64
N ASP A 164 16.02 12.26 6.94
CA ASP A 164 15.55 13.31 7.84
C ASP A 164 16.43 14.58 7.75
N GLU A 165 16.12 15.60 8.59
CA GLU A 165 16.83 16.87 8.63
C GLU A 165 18.26 16.75 9.18
N TYR A 166 18.59 15.62 9.81
CA TYR A 166 19.91 15.35 10.38
C TYR A 166 20.78 14.49 9.45
N GLY A 167 20.22 14.03 8.33
CA GLY A 167 20.88 13.16 7.37
C GLY A 167 20.78 11.67 7.67
N GLY A 168 20.02 11.28 8.71
CA GLY A 168 19.72 9.88 9.01
C GLY A 168 18.68 9.30 8.05
N VAL A 169 18.77 8.01 7.77
CA VAL A 169 17.80 7.31 6.93
C VAL A 169 16.52 7.05 7.73
N SER A 170 15.42 7.69 7.33
CA SER A 170 14.10 7.53 7.94
C SER A 170 13.23 6.47 7.26
N GLY A 171 13.54 6.09 6.02
CA GLY A 171 12.79 5.09 5.29
C GLY A 171 13.21 4.94 3.83
N LEU A 172 12.34 4.31 3.07
CA LEU A 172 12.44 4.24 1.60
C LEU A 172 11.06 4.46 0.98
N ILE A 173 11.04 4.76 -0.31
CA ILE A 173 9.84 4.85 -1.12
C ILE A 173 10.10 4.30 -2.51
N THR A 174 9.09 3.67 -3.08
CA THR A 174 9.12 3.18 -4.46
C THR A 174 8.18 3.97 -5.37
N ILE A 175 8.34 3.86 -6.68
CA ILE A 175 7.41 4.46 -7.64
C ILE A 175 6.05 3.78 -7.54
N GLU A 176 6.04 2.50 -7.22
CA GLU A 176 4.85 1.68 -7.01
C GLU A 176 4.00 2.25 -5.87
N ASP A 177 4.60 2.66 -4.73
CA ASP A 177 3.90 3.29 -3.61
C ASP A 177 3.21 4.60 -4.01
N VAL A 178 3.88 5.41 -4.86
CA VAL A 178 3.31 6.68 -5.36
C VAL A 178 2.17 6.42 -6.34
N LEU A 179 2.32 5.42 -7.21
CA LEU A 179 1.27 5.06 -8.17
C LEU A 179 0.04 4.47 -7.47
N GLU A 180 0.23 3.71 -6.40
CA GLU A 180 -0.87 3.20 -5.58
C GLU A 180 -1.75 4.32 -5.01
N GLN A 181 -1.18 5.49 -4.68
CA GLN A 181 -1.98 6.65 -4.24
C GLN A 181 -2.84 7.26 -5.35
N ILE A 182 -2.49 7.03 -6.61
CA ILE A 182 -3.22 7.55 -7.78
C ILE A 182 -4.28 6.55 -8.24
N VAL A 183 -3.87 5.29 -8.41
CA VAL A 183 -4.70 4.24 -9.02
C VAL A 183 -5.57 3.54 -7.98
N GLY A 184 -5.24 3.69 -6.69
CA GLY A 184 -5.76 2.83 -5.63
C GLY A 184 -4.97 1.52 -5.59
N LYS A 185 -5.37 0.62 -4.74
CA LYS A 185 -4.87 -0.76 -4.84
C LYS A 185 -5.26 -1.25 -6.23
N ILE A 186 -4.26 -1.64 -7.02
CA ILE A 186 -4.51 -2.39 -8.25
C ILE A 186 -4.94 -3.76 -7.74
N ASP A 187 -6.25 -3.93 -7.57
CA ASP A 187 -6.81 -5.26 -7.48
C ASP A 187 -6.43 -5.92 -8.81
N ASP A 188 -5.69 -7.03 -8.76
CA ASP A 188 -5.27 -7.75 -9.95
C ASP A 188 -6.55 -8.06 -10.75
N GLU A 189 -6.55 -7.91 -12.08
CA GLU A 189 -7.72 -8.24 -12.92
C GLU A 189 -8.18 -9.70 -12.76
N HIS A 190 -7.41 -10.49 -11.99
CA HIS A 190 -7.75 -11.81 -11.52
C HIS A 190 -8.47 -11.82 -10.15
N ASP A 191 -8.57 -10.69 -9.44
CA ASP A 191 -9.31 -10.60 -8.18
C ASP A 191 -10.83 -10.41 -8.40
N GLU A 192 -11.28 -10.09 -9.61
CA GLU A 192 -12.72 -10.04 -9.95
C GLU A 192 -13.37 -11.43 -10.15
N ASP A 193 -12.58 -12.50 -10.27
CA ASP A 193 -13.14 -13.84 -10.55
C ASP A 193 -13.09 -14.83 -9.38
N GLU A 194 -12.50 -14.48 -8.22
CA GLU A 194 -12.70 -15.26 -6.99
C GLU A 194 -12.68 -14.34 -5.76
N GLU A 195 -13.80 -13.74 -5.42
CA GLU A 195 -14.12 -13.33 -4.05
C GLU A 195 -14.19 -14.59 -3.14
N VAL A 196 -13.06 -15.28 -3.04
CA VAL A 196 -12.97 -16.37 -2.09
C VAL A 196 -12.78 -15.76 -0.71
N ASP A 197 -13.87 -15.69 0.03
CA ASP A 197 -13.89 -15.15 1.39
C ASP A 197 -12.91 -15.87 2.33
N ILE A 198 -12.48 -17.10 1.96
CA ILE A 198 -11.58 -17.95 2.74
C ILE A 198 -10.52 -18.58 1.83
N GLN A 199 -9.27 -18.14 1.92
CA GLN A 199 -8.12 -18.67 1.14
C GLN A 199 -7.19 -19.51 2.00
N PRO A 200 -6.88 -20.78 1.63
CA PRO A 200 -5.91 -21.60 2.35
C PRO A 200 -4.46 -21.21 2.03
N HIS A 201 -3.60 -21.14 3.06
CA HIS A 201 -2.16 -20.90 2.96
C HIS A 201 -1.36 -22.03 3.62
N GLY A 202 -1.38 -23.21 3.03
CA GLY A 202 -0.74 -24.42 3.59
C GLY A 202 -1.68 -25.27 4.46
N ALA A 203 -1.11 -26.07 5.37
CA ALA A 203 -1.85 -27.14 6.01
C ALA A 203 -2.90 -26.67 7.04
N ASN A 204 -2.64 -25.56 7.74
CA ASN A 204 -3.50 -25.10 8.85
C ASN A 204 -3.62 -23.58 8.95
N ARG A 205 -3.27 -22.85 7.91
CA ARG A 205 -3.35 -21.39 7.87
C ARG A 205 -4.26 -20.95 6.75
N TYR A 206 -5.10 -19.96 7.02
CA TYR A 206 -6.08 -19.43 6.08
C TYR A 206 -6.11 -17.92 6.20
N SER A 207 -6.33 -17.21 5.10
CA SER A 207 -6.75 -15.81 5.10
C SER A 207 -8.27 -15.77 4.99
N VAL A 208 -8.92 -15.01 5.88
CA VAL A 208 -10.37 -14.89 5.94
C VAL A 208 -10.77 -13.42 5.97
N ARG A 209 -11.63 -13.01 5.06
CA ARG A 209 -12.16 -11.65 5.03
C ARG A 209 -13.08 -11.42 6.23
N ALA A 210 -13.01 -10.23 6.83
CA ALA A 210 -13.85 -9.92 8.00
C ALA A 210 -15.36 -9.91 7.66
N LEU A 211 -15.71 -9.63 6.40
CA LEU A 211 -17.08 -9.63 5.92
C LEU A 211 -17.61 -11.02 5.55
N THR A 212 -16.80 -12.08 5.63
CA THR A 212 -17.25 -13.47 5.40
C THR A 212 -18.48 -13.77 6.24
N PRO A 213 -19.60 -14.20 5.62
CA PRO A 213 -20.81 -14.58 6.36
C PRO A 213 -20.56 -15.73 7.33
N LEU A 214 -21.14 -15.66 8.53
CA LEU A 214 -21.00 -16.74 9.53
C LEU A 214 -21.42 -18.12 9.02
N PRO A 215 -22.50 -18.28 8.24
CA PRO A 215 -22.87 -19.57 7.69
C PRO A 215 -21.77 -20.18 6.80
N GLU A 216 -21.14 -19.39 5.94
CA GLU A 216 -20.07 -19.80 5.06
C GLU A 216 -18.79 -20.18 5.84
N PHE A 217 -18.42 -19.33 6.82
CA PHE A 217 -17.31 -19.62 7.73
C PHE A 217 -17.54 -20.93 8.50
N ASN A 218 -18.76 -21.13 9.00
CA ASN A 218 -19.14 -22.34 9.74
C ASN A 218 -19.06 -23.59 8.89
N GLU A 219 -19.50 -23.53 7.64
CA GLU A 219 -19.42 -24.65 6.70
C GLU A 219 -17.96 -25.01 6.42
N TYR A 220 -17.10 -24.01 6.16
CA TYR A 220 -15.70 -24.22 5.82
C TYR A 220 -14.88 -24.81 6.97
N PHE A 221 -15.03 -24.25 8.18
CA PHE A 221 -14.24 -24.65 9.37
C PHE A 221 -14.96 -25.68 10.24
N ASN A 222 -16.16 -26.14 9.83
CA ASN A 222 -17.00 -27.05 10.60
C ASN A 222 -17.27 -26.56 12.03
N THR A 223 -17.61 -25.26 12.15
CA THR A 223 -17.98 -24.57 13.38
C THR A 223 -19.50 -24.33 13.43
N THR A 224 -20.01 -23.85 14.57
CA THR A 224 -21.43 -23.57 14.77
C THR A 224 -21.63 -22.20 15.42
N TYR A 225 -20.95 -21.19 14.91
CA TYR A 225 -21.06 -19.85 15.43
C TYR A 225 -22.40 -19.23 15.00
N GLU A 226 -23.25 -18.95 15.97
CA GLU A 226 -24.56 -18.33 15.75
C GLU A 226 -24.80 -17.21 16.76
N ARG A 227 -25.22 -16.04 16.28
CA ARG A 227 -25.72 -14.93 17.10
C ARG A 227 -26.76 -14.13 16.32
N GLU A 228 -27.87 -13.78 16.97
CA GLU A 228 -28.99 -13.08 16.33
C GLU A 228 -28.68 -11.69 15.78
N ASP A 229 -27.59 -11.07 16.26
CA ASP A 229 -27.18 -9.69 15.95
C ASP A 229 -25.86 -9.59 15.16
N ILE A 230 -25.30 -10.71 14.68
CA ILE A 230 -24.00 -10.77 14.00
C ILE A 230 -24.10 -11.65 12.75
N GLU A 231 -23.80 -11.05 11.60
CA GLU A 231 -23.90 -11.72 10.29
C GLU A 231 -22.56 -12.20 9.77
N THR A 232 -21.42 -11.60 10.22
CA THR A 232 -20.09 -11.86 9.68
C THR A 232 -19.09 -12.30 10.76
N ILE A 233 -18.03 -13.00 10.33
CA ILE A 233 -16.93 -13.42 11.22
C ILE A 233 -16.23 -12.22 11.86
N GLY A 234 -16.06 -11.11 11.14
CA GLY A 234 -15.47 -9.89 11.65
C GLY A 234 -16.29 -9.28 12.81
N GLY A 235 -17.62 -9.27 12.69
CA GLY A 235 -18.49 -8.82 13.74
C GLY A 235 -18.40 -9.69 15.01
N LEU A 236 -18.29 -11.01 14.84
CA LEU A 236 -18.09 -11.95 15.94
C LEU A 236 -16.76 -11.71 16.67
N LEU A 237 -15.67 -11.56 15.91
CA LEU A 237 -14.33 -11.36 16.43
C LEU A 237 -14.13 -9.98 17.07
N LEU A 238 -14.74 -8.92 16.51
CA LEU A 238 -14.71 -7.59 17.12
C LEU A 238 -15.29 -7.62 18.55
N ARG A 239 -16.33 -8.39 18.74
CA ARG A 239 -16.93 -8.58 20.07
C ARG A 239 -16.04 -9.40 20.99
N GLN A 240 -15.29 -10.37 20.44
CA GLN A 240 -14.36 -11.18 21.21
C GLN A 240 -13.11 -10.39 21.63
N PHE A 241 -12.63 -9.47 20.78
CA PHE A 241 -11.56 -8.54 21.13
C PHE A 241 -12.02 -7.49 22.17
N GLY A 242 -13.30 -7.10 22.14
CA GLY A 242 -13.86 -6.07 23.02
C GLY A 242 -13.48 -4.64 22.66
N HIS A 243 -12.67 -4.45 21.63
CA HIS A 243 -12.27 -3.17 21.02
C HIS A 243 -11.98 -3.39 19.53
N LEU A 244 -11.78 -2.33 18.78
CA LEU A 244 -11.30 -2.44 17.40
C LEU A 244 -9.82 -2.84 17.42
N PRO A 245 -9.46 -4.07 16.99
CA PRO A 245 -8.08 -4.54 17.12
C PRO A 245 -7.19 -3.95 16.01
N GLU A 246 -5.92 -3.72 16.36
CA GLU A 246 -4.90 -3.25 15.43
C GLU A 246 -4.22 -4.42 14.69
N ARG A 247 -3.53 -4.11 13.58
CA ARG A 247 -2.75 -5.10 12.83
C ARG A 247 -1.75 -5.81 13.71
N GLY A 248 -1.75 -7.15 13.67
CA GLY A 248 -0.87 -8.03 14.44
C GLY A 248 -1.46 -8.54 15.74
N GLU A 249 -2.56 -7.94 16.26
CA GLU A 249 -3.27 -8.48 17.40
C GLU A 249 -3.90 -9.84 17.08
N SER A 250 -4.06 -10.66 18.09
CA SER A 250 -4.62 -12.01 17.95
C SER A 250 -5.51 -12.39 19.11
N VAL A 251 -6.53 -13.20 18.81
CA VAL A 251 -7.45 -13.79 19.77
C VAL A 251 -7.64 -15.26 19.46
N ALA A 252 -7.67 -16.09 20.49
CA ALA A 252 -8.05 -17.51 20.38
C ALA A 252 -9.54 -17.64 20.67
N PHE A 253 -10.25 -18.36 19.80
CA PHE A 253 -11.65 -18.67 19.95
C PHE A 253 -11.89 -20.12 19.51
N ASP A 254 -12.33 -20.97 20.43
CA ASP A 254 -12.39 -22.42 20.29
C ASP A 254 -11.01 -23.00 19.85
N ASN A 255 -11.04 -23.79 18.78
CA ASN A 255 -9.83 -24.42 18.21
C ASN A 255 -9.12 -23.53 17.17
N LEU A 256 -9.56 -22.32 16.98
CA LEU A 256 -9.03 -21.38 16.00
C LEU A 256 -8.31 -20.23 16.67
N THR A 257 -7.19 -19.79 16.09
CA THR A 257 -6.52 -18.55 16.46
C THR A 257 -6.66 -17.57 15.31
N PHE A 258 -7.17 -16.38 15.62
CA PHE A 258 -7.37 -15.30 14.66
C PHE A 258 -6.35 -14.20 14.91
N LYS A 259 -5.59 -13.84 13.88
CA LYS A 259 -4.63 -12.73 13.90
C LYS A 259 -5.03 -11.70 12.87
N VAL A 260 -5.07 -10.44 13.25
CA VAL A 260 -5.37 -9.33 12.34
C VAL A 260 -4.22 -9.13 11.35
N LEU A 261 -4.49 -9.30 10.06
CA LEU A 261 -3.54 -9.03 8.98
C LEU A 261 -3.69 -7.62 8.42
N ASN A 262 -4.95 -7.15 8.29
CA ASN A 262 -5.24 -5.82 7.76
C ASN A 262 -6.43 -5.21 8.53
N ALA A 263 -6.25 -3.97 9.01
CA ALA A 263 -7.26 -3.16 9.66
C ALA A 263 -6.99 -1.68 9.43
N ASP A 264 -8.04 -0.88 9.43
CA ASP A 264 -7.97 0.58 9.43
C ASP A 264 -8.55 1.16 10.73
N SER A 265 -8.70 2.48 10.81
CA SER A 265 -9.25 3.17 12.00
C SER A 265 -10.75 2.92 12.26
N ARG A 266 -11.45 2.18 11.39
CA ARG A 266 -12.89 1.95 11.44
C ARG A 266 -13.27 0.48 11.49
N GLN A 267 -12.47 -0.40 10.84
CA GLN A 267 -12.80 -1.82 10.73
C GLN A 267 -11.57 -2.69 10.46
N VAL A 268 -11.71 -3.98 10.73
CA VAL A 268 -10.77 -5.01 10.25
C VAL A 268 -11.22 -5.49 8.88
N HIS A 269 -10.28 -5.70 7.98
CA HIS A 269 -10.55 -6.19 6.62
C HIS A 269 -10.21 -7.67 6.47
N LEU A 270 -9.09 -8.11 7.09
CA LEU A 270 -8.54 -9.45 6.85
C LEU A 270 -7.97 -10.05 8.13
N TYR A 271 -8.28 -11.31 8.37
CA TYR A 271 -7.73 -12.13 9.44
C TYR A 271 -6.89 -13.28 8.87
N GLN A 272 -5.81 -13.64 9.56
CA GLN A 272 -5.22 -14.97 9.46
C GLN A 272 -5.90 -15.87 10.46
N VAL A 273 -6.41 -17.00 10.00
CA VAL A 273 -6.97 -18.06 10.83
C VAL A 273 -5.97 -19.20 10.89
N ILE A 274 -5.65 -19.66 12.09
CA ILE A 274 -4.81 -20.83 12.33
C ILE A 274 -5.69 -21.89 12.99
N ASP A 275 -5.87 -23.02 12.31
CA ASP A 275 -6.59 -24.17 12.87
C ASP A 275 -5.65 -24.97 13.77
N ASN A 276 -5.82 -24.86 15.10
CA ASN A 276 -5.04 -25.57 16.11
C ASN A 276 -5.51 -27.01 16.33
N GLY A 277 -6.66 -27.36 15.78
CA GLY A 277 -7.26 -28.71 15.84
C GLY A 277 -7.05 -29.53 14.57
N TRP A 278 -6.06 -29.18 13.74
CA TRP A 278 -5.79 -29.85 12.46
C TRP A 278 -5.83 -31.36 12.59
N ARG A 279 -6.88 -31.94 12.05
CA ARG A 279 -7.02 -33.40 11.93
C ARG A 279 -6.16 -33.85 10.77
N THR A 280 -5.24 -34.75 11.03
CA THR A 280 -4.69 -35.65 10.02
C THR A 280 -5.87 -36.33 9.32
N ALA A 281 -6.32 -35.79 8.20
CA ALA A 281 -7.19 -36.54 7.30
C ALA A 281 -6.33 -37.66 6.69
N GLU A 282 -6.45 -38.84 7.25
CA GLU A 282 -6.05 -40.08 6.56
C GLU A 282 -6.87 -40.15 5.30
N HIS A 283 -6.17 -40.13 4.17
CA HIS A 283 -6.72 -40.48 2.87
C HIS A 283 -7.16 -41.95 2.91
N HIS A 284 -8.43 -42.16 2.68
CA HIS A 284 -8.97 -43.39 2.11
C HIS A 284 -9.49 -43.12 0.71
#